data_30680dd075322b9d542579c9a13530cd
#
_entry.id   30680dd075322b9d542579c9a13530cd
#
_cell.length_a   1.000
_cell.length_b   1.000
_cell.length_c   1.000
_cell.angle_alpha   90.00
_cell.angle_beta   90.00
_cell.angle_gamma   90.00
#
_symmetry.space_group_name_H-M   'P 1'
#
loop_
_entity.id
_entity.type
_entity.pdbx_description
1 polymer ?
#
loop_
_entity_poly.entity_id
_entity_poly.type
_entity_poly.pdbx_seq_one_letter_code
_entity_poly.pdbx_strand_id
1 'polypeptide(L)'
;MIIGDCCNFGEYNHLTAFKSIKIGNGVLTGRWVTISDNSHGETSLEHLKIPPAKRLIYSKGEIIIEDNVWIGDKATILVGVKIGENSVVTKDIPPYSVVVGNPVRIIKNI
;
A
#
# COMPACT_ATOMS: atom_id res chain seq x y z
N MET A 1 -2.42 2.47 12.57
CA MET A 1 -2.43 1.22 11.78
C MET A 1 -3.46 0.27 12.35
N ILE A 2 -4.29 -0.28 11.52
CA ILE A 2 -5.30 -1.27 11.92
C ILE A 2 -5.03 -2.55 11.15
N ILE A 3 -4.91 -3.66 11.87
CA ILE A 3 -4.65 -4.96 11.27
C ILE A 3 -5.75 -5.92 11.73
N GLY A 4 -6.38 -6.58 10.78
CA GLY A 4 -7.44 -7.53 11.09
C GLY A 4 -6.95 -8.85 11.66
N ASP A 5 -7.85 -9.84 11.68
CA ASP A 5 -7.58 -11.12 12.28
C ASP A 5 -6.95 -12.12 11.33
N CYS A 6 -6.26 -13.11 11.88
CA CYS A 6 -5.70 -14.22 11.10
C CYS A 6 -4.71 -13.81 10.03
N CYS A 7 -3.98 -12.73 10.26
CA CYS A 7 -2.92 -12.30 9.36
C CYS A 7 -1.60 -12.98 9.71
N ASN A 8 -0.80 -13.25 8.68
CA ASN A 8 0.54 -13.80 8.87
C ASN A 8 1.53 -12.96 8.11
N PHE A 9 2.44 -12.35 8.83
CA PHE A 9 3.49 -11.52 8.23
C PHE A 9 4.81 -12.29 8.26
N GLY A 10 5.47 -12.34 7.12
CA GLY A 10 6.77 -12.98 7.01
C GLY A 10 7.85 -12.20 7.74
N GLU A 11 9.06 -12.71 7.68
CA GLU A 11 10.20 -12.12 8.38
C GLU A 11 10.68 -10.84 7.69
N TYR A 12 11.22 -9.94 8.49
CA TYR A 12 11.85 -8.71 8.02
C TYR A 12 10.94 -7.78 7.25
N ASN A 13 9.67 -7.80 7.56
CA ASN A 13 8.73 -6.86 6.98
C ASN A 13 8.84 -5.51 7.68
N HIS A 14 8.63 -4.46 6.91
CA HIS A 14 8.65 -3.11 7.42
C HIS A 14 7.33 -2.44 7.16
N LEU A 15 6.56 -2.21 8.21
CA LEU A 15 5.27 -1.55 8.13
C LEU A 15 5.35 -0.23 8.87
N THR A 16 5.21 0.87 8.15
CA THR A 16 5.31 2.20 8.74
C THR A 16 4.11 3.02 8.36
N ALA A 17 3.32 3.42 9.35
CA ALA A 17 2.15 4.26 9.12
C ALA A 17 2.38 5.64 9.68
N PHE A 18 2.39 6.63 8.82
CA PHE A 18 2.39 8.02 9.22
C PHE A 18 0.97 8.53 9.37
N LYS A 19 0.11 8.22 8.41
CA LYS A 19 -1.31 8.59 8.48
C LYS A 19 -2.19 7.39 8.76
N SER A 20 -2.26 6.45 7.85
CA SER A 20 -3.14 5.31 8.03
C SER A 20 -2.78 4.15 7.13
N ILE A 21 -2.68 2.97 7.72
CA ILE A 21 -2.61 1.71 7.00
C ILE A 21 -3.70 0.82 7.58
N LYS A 22 -4.59 0.34 6.73
CA LYS A 22 -5.64 -0.59 7.12
C LYS A 22 -5.45 -1.91 6.40
N ILE A 23 -5.31 -2.97 7.16
CA ILE A 23 -5.10 -4.32 6.65
C ILE A 23 -6.27 -5.18 7.11
N GLY A 24 -6.94 -5.82 6.17
CA GLY A 24 -8.08 -6.66 6.47
C GLY A 24 -7.72 -7.98 7.12
N ASN A 25 -8.63 -8.95 7.04
CA ASN A 25 -8.44 -10.25 7.67
C ASN A 25 -7.75 -11.22 6.70
N GLY A 26 -6.99 -12.16 7.24
CA GLY A 26 -6.40 -13.24 6.45
C GLY A 26 -5.31 -12.82 5.48
N VAL A 27 -4.67 -11.71 5.70
CA VAL A 27 -3.60 -11.23 4.83
C VAL A 27 -2.31 -11.98 5.12
N LEU A 28 -1.64 -12.44 4.07
CA LEU A 28 -0.38 -13.16 4.17
C LEU A 28 0.69 -12.38 3.43
N THR A 29 1.82 -12.14 4.09
CA THR A 29 2.97 -11.52 3.42
C THR A 29 4.17 -12.47 3.43
N GLY A 30 4.97 -12.38 2.38
CA GLY A 30 6.27 -13.02 2.35
C GLY A 30 7.30 -12.24 3.16
N ARG A 31 8.56 -12.44 2.86
CA ARG A 31 9.67 -11.77 3.55
C ARG A 31 10.03 -10.46 2.87
N TRP A 32 10.57 -9.54 3.65
CA TRP A 32 11.09 -8.27 3.15
C TRP A 32 10.04 -7.41 2.45
N VAL A 33 8.80 -7.53 2.87
CA VAL A 33 7.72 -6.71 2.34
C VAL A 33 7.76 -5.34 3.04
N THR A 34 7.63 -4.28 2.27
CA THR A 34 7.56 -2.93 2.79
C THR A 34 6.18 -2.36 2.52
N ILE A 35 5.52 -1.89 3.57
CA ILE A 35 4.23 -1.20 3.46
C ILE A 35 4.42 0.13 4.17
N SER A 36 4.43 1.22 3.41
CA SER A 36 4.72 2.52 3.96
C SER A 36 3.84 3.58 3.31
N ASP A 37 3.12 4.32 4.14
CA ASP A 37 2.29 5.42 3.65
C ASP A 37 3.04 6.74 3.66
N ASN A 38 4.29 6.75 4.04
CA ASN A 38 5.07 7.97 3.99
C ASN A 38 6.11 7.85 2.90
N SER A 39 6.27 8.87 2.17
CA SER A 39 7.24 8.88 1.12
C SER A 39 8.11 10.08 1.27
N HIS A 40 9.19 9.85 1.95
CA HIS A 40 10.08 10.90 2.18
C HIS A 40 10.72 11.44 0.97
N GLY A 41 11.07 10.60 0.11
CA GLY A 41 12.00 10.97 -0.92
C GLY A 41 11.53 11.99 -1.87
N GLU A 42 10.28 11.98 -2.15
CA GLU A 42 9.79 12.80 -3.19
C GLU A 42 9.31 14.10 -2.77
N THR A 43 9.68 14.44 -1.70
CA THR A 43 8.94 15.22 -1.03
C THR A 43 8.83 16.59 -1.39
N SER A 44 9.68 17.34 -0.91
CA SER A 44 9.36 18.72 -0.77
C SER A 44 9.30 19.50 -2.04
N LEU A 45 10.24 19.33 -2.90
CA LEU A 45 10.24 20.07 -4.15
C LEU A 45 9.10 19.69 -5.05
N GLU A 46 8.79 18.41 -5.06
CA GLU A 46 7.66 17.91 -5.83
C GLU A 46 6.36 18.52 -5.32
N HIS A 47 6.20 18.54 -4.03
CA HIS A 47 5.01 19.10 -3.43
C HIS A 47 4.83 20.57 -3.74
N LEU A 48 5.90 21.31 -3.77
CA LEU A 48 5.81 22.72 -4.09
C LEU A 48 5.32 22.99 -5.51
N LYS A 49 5.54 22.04 -6.38
CA LYS A 49 5.09 22.17 -7.78
C LYS A 49 3.68 21.66 -7.99
N ILE A 50 3.13 20.97 -7.03
CA ILE A 50 1.80 20.40 -7.16
C ILE A 50 0.74 21.41 -6.78
N PRO A 51 -0.28 21.61 -7.63
CA PRO A 51 -1.37 22.52 -7.32
C PRO A 51 -2.06 22.16 -6.00
N PRO A 52 -2.54 23.11 -5.24
CA PRO A 52 -3.16 22.83 -3.94
C PRO A 52 -4.24 21.77 -3.94
N ALA A 53 -5.05 21.72 -4.97
CA ALA A 53 -6.10 20.72 -5.07
C ALA A 53 -5.54 19.30 -5.08
N LYS A 54 -4.42 19.12 -5.75
CA LYS A 54 -3.76 17.82 -5.80
C LYS A 54 -3.06 17.48 -4.50
N ARG A 55 -2.58 18.47 -3.79
CA ARG A 55 -1.98 18.23 -2.47
C ARG A 55 -2.99 17.67 -1.49
N LEU A 56 -4.24 18.05 -1.62
CA LEU A 56 -5.29 17.50 -0.76
C LEU A 56 -5.45 16.00 -0.98
N ILE A 57 -5.24 15.53 -2.20
CA ILE A 57 -5.27 14.10 -2.48
C ILE A 57 -4.14 13.39 -1.74
N TYR A 58 -2.97 14.00 -1.73
CA TYR A 58 -1.84 13.43 -0.99
C TYR A 58 -2.12 13.30 0.49
N SER A 59 -2.91 14.20 1.06
CA SER A 59 -3.21 14.12 2.49
C SER A 59 -4.03 12.89 2.83
N LYS A 60 -4.62 12.24 1.84
CA LYS A 60 -5.39 11.03 2.03
C LYS A 60 -4.56 9.76 1.85
N GLY A 61 -3.27 9.85 1.92
CA GLY A 61 -2.34 8.77 1.60
C GLY A 61 -2.52 7.45 2.32
N GLU A 62 -3.72 7.11 2.70
CA GLU A 62 -4.07 5.86 3.36
C GLU A 62 -3.79 4.66 2.46
N ILE A 63 -3.22 3.62 3.04
CA ILE A 63 -3.07 2.34 2.36
C ILE A 63 -4.18 1.43 2.85
N ILE A 64 -4.89 0.80 1.92
CA ILE A 64 -5.95 -0.15 2.25
C ILE A 64 -5.64 -1.48 1.59
N ILE A 65 -5.48 -2.51 2.40
CA ILE A 65 -5.29 -3.89 1.95
C ILE A 65 -6.50 -4.67 2.43
N GLU A 66 -7.30 -5.15 1.50
CA GLU A 66 -8.54 -5.82 1.85
C GLU A 66 -8.29 -7.28 2.26
N ASP A 67 -9.37 -8.06 2.46
CA ASP A 67 -9.24 -9.39 3.03
C ASP A 67 -8.56 -10.39 2.10
N ASN A 68 -7.87 -11.36 2.69
CA ASN A 68 -7.31 -12.50 1.98
C ASN A 68 -6.37 -12.11 0.84
N VAL A 69 -5.60 -11.07 1.04
CA VAL A 69 -4.58 -10.65 0.09
C VAL A 69 -3.27 -11.35 0.41
N TRP A 70 -2.58 -11.82 -0.60
CA TRP A 70 -1.24 -12.37 -0.48
C TRP A 70 -0.25 -11.40 -1.12
N ILE A 71 0.76 -11.02 -0.37
CA ILE A 71 1.82 -10.13 -0.85
C ILE A 71 3.12 -10.92 -0.88
N GLY A 72 3.67 -11.11 -2.06
CA GLY A 72 4.89 -11.90 -2.24
C GLY A 72 6.14 -11.21 -1.72
N ASP A 73 7.23 -11.96 -1.69
CA ASP A 73 8.50 -11.50 -1.16
C ASP A 73 8.98 -10.20 -1.79
N LYS A 74 9.51 -9.32 -0.98
CA LYS A 74 10.17 -8.07 -1.41
C LYS A 74 9.27 -7.05 -2.08
N ALA A 75 7.97 -7.26 -2.11
CA ALA A 75 7.06 -6.28 -2.69
C ALA A 75 7.01 -5.02 -1.84
N THR A 76 6.89 -3.89 -2.48
CA THR A 76 6.76 -2.59 -1.82
C THR A 76 5.39 -2.00 -2.13
N ILE A 77 4.65 -1.70 -1.08
CA ILE A 77 3.33 -1.08 -1.16
C ILE A 77 3.44 0.33 -0.62
N LEU A 78 3.12 1.29 -1.45
CA LEU A 78 3.35 2.70 -1.14
C LEU A 78 2.07 3.45 -0.87
N VAL A 79 2.24 4.73 -0.57
CA VAL A 79 1.18 5.65 -0.18
C VAL A 79 0.00 5.61 -1.16
N GLY A 80 -1.20 5.62 -0.62
CA GLY A 80 -2.42 5.72 -1.42
C GLY A 80 -2.83 4.47 -2.18
N VAL A 81 -2.15 3.35 -1.98
CA VAL A 81 -2.47 2.11 -2.68
C VAL A 81 -3.67 1.42 -2.03
N LYS A 82 -4.56 0.92 -2.86
CA LYS A 82 -5.64 0.05 -2.42
C LYS A 82 -5.52 -1.29 -3.13
N ILE A 83 -5.50 -2.37 -2.36
CA ILE A 83 -5.43 -3.73 -2.89
C ILE A 83 -6.75 -4.42 -2.59
N GLY A 84 -7.45 -4.84 -3.66
CA GLY A 84 -8.75 -5.50 -3.53
C GLY A 84 -8.64 -6.89 -2.93
N GLU A 85 -9.73 -7.36 -2.35
CA GLU A 85 -9.75 -8.66 -1.68
C GLU A 85 -9.39 -9.82 -2.61
N ASN A 86 -8.82 -10.86 -2.02
CA ASN A 86 -8.41 -12.08 -2.73
C ASN A 86 -7.34 -11.85 -3.80
N SER A 87 -6.62 -10.75 -3.73
CA SER A 87 -5.58 -10.43 -4.71
C SER A 87 -4.24 -11.04 -4.34
N VAL A 88 -3.41 -11.24 -5.36
CA VAL A 88 -2.04 -11.73 -5.18
C VAL A 88 -1.08 -10.72 -5.77
N VAL A 89 -0.25 -10.14 -4.92
CA VAL A 89 0.74 -9.12 -5.30
C VAL A 89 2.08 -9.80 -5.47
N THR A 90 2.65 -9.72 -6.66
CA THR A 90 3.92 -10.36 -6.97
C THR A 90 5.06 -9.37 -7.23
N LYS A 91 4.77 -8.08 -7.21
CA LYS A 91 5.77 -7.05 -7.46
C LYS A 91 5.34 -5.74 -6.83
N ASP A 92 6.21 -4.76 -6.91
CA ASP A 92 5.94 -3.44 -6.32
C ASP A 92 4.72 -2.79 -6.95
N ILE A 93 3.98 -2.07 -6.14
CA ILE A 93 2.78 -1.34 -6.57
C ILE A 93 3.09 0.16 -6.50
N PRO A 94 2.93 0.88 -7.60
CA PRO A 94 3.18 2.33 -7.58
C PRO A 94 2.16 3.06 -6.71
N PRO A 95 2.53 4.21 -6.18
CA PRO A 95 1.63 4.97 -5.30
C PRO A 95 0.32 5.33 -6.00
N TYR A 96 -0.71 5.51 -5.20
CA TYR A 96 -2.03 5.97 -5.67
C TYR A 96 -2.66 5.08 -6.72
N SER A 97 -2.41 3.79 -6.62
CA SER A 97 -3.00 2.80 -7.53
C SER A 97 -4.04 1.96 -6.83
N VAL A 98 -5.08 1.61 -7.53
CA VAL A 98 -6.02 0.59 -7.10
C VAL A 98 -5.72 -0.66 -7.91
N VAL A 99 -5.42 -1.75 -7.23
CA VAL A 99 -5.05 -3.01 -7.88
C VAL A 99 -5.93 -4.15 -7.38
N VAL A 100 -6.17 -5.12 -8.26
CA VAL A 100 -6.96 -6.30 -7.93
C VAL A 100 -6.56 -7.43 -8.87
N GLY A 101 -6.74 -8.66 -8.41
CA GLY A 101 -6.55 -9.85 -9.24
C GLY A 101 -5.38 -10.71 -8.82
N ASN A 102 -5.13 -11.76 -9.60
CA ASN A 102 -4.06 -12.72 -9.39
C ASN A 102 -3.40 -13.08 -10.72
N PRO A 103 -2.21 -12.55 -11.02
CA PRO A 103 -1.55 -11.46 -10.30
C PRO A 103 -2.33 -10.15 -10.44
N VAL A 104 -2.06 -9.22 -9.55
CA VAL A 104 -2.79 -7.95 -9.56
C VAL A 104 -2.55 -7.16 -10.82
N ARG A 105 -3.56 -6.38 -11.18
CA ARG A 105 -3.49 -5.38 -12.24
C ARG A 105 -3.96 -4.05 -11.69
N ILE A 106 -3.38 -2.99 -12.21
CA ILE A 106 -3.83 -1.65 -11.87
C ILE A 106 -5.14 -1.41 -12.61
N ILE A 107 -6.20 -1.15 -11.87
CA ILE A 107 -7.51 -0.85 -12.46
C ILE A 107 -7.83 0.63 -12.39
N LYS A 108 -7.08 1.39 -11.59
CA LYS A 108 -7.29 2.82 -11.45
C LYS A 108 -6.06 3.47 -10.85
N ASN A 109 -5.73 4.66 -11.35
CA ASN A 109 -4.74 5.54 -10.72
C ASN A 109 -5.49 6.76 -10.20
N ILE A 110 -5.20 7.09 -8.97
CA ILE A 110 -5.90 8.21 -8.32
C ILE A 110 -5.16 9.51 -8.54
#